data_540ac7e3e96982eb40fe58f6aa8fe6d8
#
_entry.id   540ac7e3e96982eb40fe58f6aa8fe6d8
#
_cell.length_a   1.000
_cell.length_b   1.000
_cell.length_c   1.000
_cell.angle_alpha   90.00
_cell.angle_beta   90.00
_cell.angle_gamma   90.00
#
_symmetry.space_group_name_H-M   'P 1'
#
loop_
_entity.id
_entity.type
_entity.pdbx_description
1 polymer ?
#
loop_
_entity_poly.entity_id
_entity_poly.type
_entity_poly.pdbx_seq_one_letter_code
_entity_poly.pdbx_strand_id
1 'polypeptide(L)' 'MKIDFSFSSQYGTFSDALHLPDDHAFTNAEIEAMKQQRFDNWIAVITAPPAEETPIEEV' A
#
# COMPACT_ATOMS: atom_id res chain seq x y z
N MET A 1 5.28 -10.26 -14.38
CA MET A 1 5.11 -8.91 -14.98
C MET A 1 5.18 -7.87 -13.88
N LYS A 2 5.73 -6.73 -14.18
CA LYS A 2 5.91 -5.68 -13.21
C LYS A 2 5.04 -4.48 -13.58
N ILE A 3 4.27 -3.99 -12.63
CA ILE A 3 3.40 -2.84 -12.84
C ILE A 3 3.85 -1.72 -11.90
N ASP A 4 4.48 -0.70 -12.46
CA ASP A 4 4.91 0.46 -11.68
C ASP A 4 3.72 1.39 -11.50
N PHE A 5 3.63 2.01 -10.33
CA PHE A 5 2.56 2.97 -10.07
C PHE A 5 3.01 3.97 -9.03
N SER A 6 2.31 5.10 -8.97
CA SER A 6 2.56 6.10 -7.95
C SER A 6 1.27 6.83 -7.62
N PHE A 7 1.19 7.34 -6.39
CA PHE A 7 0.10 8.17 -5.92
C PHE A 7 0.67 9.42 -5.27
N SER A 8 0.08 10.56 -5.57
CA SER A 8 0.45 11.82 -4.92
C SER A 8 -0.54 12.12 -3.81
N SER A 9 -0.04 12.64 -2.69
CA SER A 9 -0.89 13.00 -1.56
C SER A 9 -0.27 14.17 -0.82
N GLN A 10 -0.99 14.66 0.21
CA GLN A 10 -0.47 15.72 1.06
C GLN A 10 0.77 15.28 1.84
N TYR A 11 1.01 13.97 1.92
CA TYR A 11 2.18 13.42 2.62
C TYR A 11 3.36 13.20 1.69
N GLY A 12 3.20 13.47 0.39
CA GLY A 12 4.23 13.26 -0.61
C GLY A 12 3.80 12.26 -1.66
N THR A 13 4.75 11.80 -2.44
CA THR A 13 4.49 10.84 -3.52
C THR A 13 4.90 9.45 -3.07
N PHE A 14 3.96 8.50 -3.17
CA PHE A 14 4.22 7.09 -2.91
C PHE A 14 4.42 6.39 -4.25
N SER A 15 5.54 5.71 -4.40
CA SER A 15 5.84 4.93 -5.62
C SER A 15 6.14 3.49 -5.24
N ASP A 16 5.59 2.56 -6.00
CA ASP A 16 5.77 1.14 -5.73
C ASP A 16 5.57 0.37 -7.02
N ALA A 17 5.68 -0.94 -6.96
CA ALA A 17 5.46 -1.80 -8.11
C ALA A 17 4.81 -3.10 -7.65
N LEU A 18 3.90 -3.60 -8.48
CA LEU A 18 3.29 -4.91 -8.28
C LEU A 18 4.03 -5.93 -9.14
N HIS A 19 4.34 -7.07 -8.57
CA HIS A 19 4.99 -8.17 -9.29
C HIS A 19 4.00 -9.32 -9.39
N LEU A 20 3.51 -9.56 -10.59
CA LEU A 20 2.50 -10.56 -10.86
C LEU A 20 3.02 -11.56 -11.89
N PRO A 21 2.55 -12.82 -11.86
CA PRO A 21 2.88 -13.76 -12.93
C PRO A 21 2.31 -13.25 -14.25
N ASP A 22 2.97 -13.58 -15.36
CA ASP A 22 2.50 -13.15 -16.67
C ASP A 22 1.12 -13.74 -17.00
N ASP A 23 0.81 -14.89 -16.42
CA ASP A 23 -0.45 -15.59 -16.68
C ASP A 23 -1.48 -15.32 -15.57
N HIS A 24 -1.34 -14.20 -14.84
CA HIS A 24 -2.30 -13.89 -13.78
C HIS A 24 -3.70 -13.68 -14.36
N ALA A 25 -4.69 -13.95 -13.52
CA ALA A 25 -6.09 -13.82 -13.90
C ALA A 25 -6.74 -12.58 -13.28
N PHE A 26 -5.94 -11.64 -12.81
CA PHE A 26 -6.47 -10.43 -12.17
C PHE A 26 -7.04 -9.48 -13.22
N THR A 27 -8.20 -8.90 -12.91
CA THR A 27 -8.80 -7.87 -13.76
C THR A 27 -8.13 -6.53 -13.46
N ASN A 28 -8.38 -5.54 -14.34
CA ASN A 28 -7.88 -4.19 -14.09
C ASN A 28 -8.41 -3.64 -12.77
N ALA A 29 -9.67 -3.91 -12.45
CA ALA A 29 -10.25 -3.46 -11.18
C ALA A 29 -9.53 -4.07 -9.99
N GLU A 30 -9.17 -5.35 -10.08
CA GLU A 30 -8.44 -6.01 -9.01
C GLU A 30 -7.03 -5.45 -8.86
N ILE A 31 -6.37 -5.15 -9.97
CA ILE A 31 -5.04 -4.56 -9.96
C ILE A 31 -5.09 -3.17 -9.33
N GLU A 32 -6.09 -2.36 -9.68
CA GLU A 32 -6.24 -1.04 -9.09
C GLU A 32 -6.52 -1.13 -7.59
N ALA A 33 -7.28 -2.12 -7.16
CA ALA A 33 -7.53 -2.34 -5.73
C ALA A 33 -6.25 -2.69 -4.99
N MET A 34 -5.37 -3.48 -5.60
CA MET A 34 -4.09 -3.81 -4.99
C MET A 34 -3.19 -2.59 -4.84
N LYS A 35 -3.17 -1.72 -5.87
CA LYS A 35 -2.42 -0.47 -5.80
C LYS A 35 -2.94 0.41 -4.69
N GLN A 36 -4.25 0.55 -4.60
CA GLN A 36 -4.87 1.38 -3.57
C GLN A 36 -4.57 0.86 -2.17
N GLN A 37 -4.60 -0.46 -2.00
CA GLN A 37 -4.31 -1.05 -0.71
C GLN A 37 -2.88 -0.77 -0.28
N ARG A 38 -1.94 -0.83 -1.21
CA ARG A 38 -0.55 -0.53 -0.88
C ARG A 38 -0.39 0.92 -0.45
N PHE A 39 -1.07 1.83 -1.14
CA PHE A 39 -1.07 3.23 -0.78
C PHE A 39 -1.69 3.45 0.60
N ASP A 40 -2.83 2.81 0.86
CA ASP A 40 -3.51 2.92 2.15
C ASP A 40 -2.63 2.42 3.28
N ASN A 41 -1.89 1.32 3.06
CA ASN A 41 -0.97 0.78 4.05
C ASN A 41 0.17 1.77 4.32
N TRP A 42 0.68 2.41 3.28
CA TRP A 42 1.73 3.39 3.42
C TRP A 42 1.25 4.60 4.24
N ILE A 43 0.05 5.09 3.94
CA ILE A 43 -0.54 6.19 4.70
C ILE A 43 -0.70 5.79 6.16
N ALA A 44 -1.16 4.57 6.42
CA ALA A 44 -1.34 4.10 7.80
C ALA A 44 -0.01 4.08 8.55
N VAL A 45 1.07 3.69 7.89
CA VAL A 45 2.39 3.63 8.51
C VAL A 45 2.90 5.04 8.84
N ILE A 46 2.79 5.97 7.90
CA ILE A 46 3.36 7.31 8.10
C ILE A 46 2.49 8.19 8.99
N THR A 47 1.23 7.82 9.22
CA THR A 47 0.34 8.56 10.11
C THR A 47 0.08 7.83 11.41
N ALA A 48 0.69 6.67 11.63
CA ALA A 48 0.50 5.92 12.86
C ALA A 48 1.01 6.72 14.05
N PRO A 49 0.27 6.74 15.17
CA PRO A 49 0.76 7.45 16.35
C PRO A 49 2.02 6.78 16.88
N PRO A 50 2.97 7.56 17.39
CA PRO A 50 4.17 6.97 17.99
C PRO A 50 3.81 6.22 19.27
N ALA A 51 4.50 5.15 19.52
CA ALA A 51 4.45 4.41 20.80
C ALA A 51 3.09 3.87 21.15
N GLU A 52 2.40 3.62 20.33
CA GLU A 52 1.15 3.07 20.67
C GLU A 52 1.14 1.70 20.97
N GLU A 53 1.65 2.20 21.02
CA GLU A 53 1.82 1.42 21.27
C GLU A 53 1.67 0.55 22.00
N THR A 54 1.91 0.71 21.83
CA THR A 54 1.91 -0.09 22.27
C THR A 54 1.38 -0.78 23.01
N PRO A 55 1.24 -0.84 23.34
CA PRO A 55 1.00 -1.51 23.95
C PRO A 55 0.24 -2.31 24.41
N ILE A 56 0.21 -2.18 24.37
CA ILE A 56 -0.33 -2.80 24.78
C ILE A 56 -0.67 -3.69 25.25
N GLU A 57 -0.41 -3.56 25.23
CA GLU A 57 -0.55 -4.21 25.54
C GLU A 57 -0.81 -5.05 26.18
N GLU A 58 -0.66 -4.88 26.17
CA GLU A 58 -0.64 -5.51 26.64
C GLU A 58 -0.90 -6.19 27.38
N VAL A 59 -0.89 -6.05 27.37
CA VAL A 59 -0.93 -6.69 28.08
C VAL A 59 -1.30 -7.25 28.58
#